data_8abbcadd46ee961c144fda24042975a0
#
_entry.id   8abbcadd46ee961c144fda24042975a0
#
_cell.length_a   1.000
_cell.length_b   1.000
_cell.length_c   1.000
_cell.angle_alpha   90.00
_cell.angle_beta   90.00
_cell.angle_gamma   90.00
#
_symmetry.space_group_name_H-M   'P 1'
#
loop_
_entity.id
_entity.type
_entity.pdbx_description
1 polymer ?
#
loop_
_entity_poly.entity_id
_entity_poly.type
_entity_poly.pdbx_seq_one_letter_code
_entity_poly.pdbx_strand_id
1 'polypeptide(L)'
;MKVTWLTQAGLLFDTGSLKIMVDPYLSDSVGERNPKKHRRIPVDESIFDISPDVIIITHDHLDHLDPKTLEHFLTREGDPITVLAPENAFRRLLEFGGDHNYVLLAPHSVWSEGDVTFYSVHAEHSDRTAAGFIIDDGENTYYVSGDTLYNYDVIDDVLDLVPDGVGYAFLPINGVGNNMNAQDASDFAYEINAKIGVPLHYGLFDSISPESFDFDERLILTPYVPTEL
;
A
#
# COMPACT_ATOMS: atom_id res chain seq x y z
N MET A 1 4.08 10.99 -12.24
CA MET A 1 4.05 9.70 -11.49
C MET A 1 3.28 8.66 -12.30
N LYS A 2 3.77 7.41 -12.33
CA LYS A 2 2.98 6.25 -12.83
C LYS A 2 2.68 5.33 -11.67
N VAL A 3 1.50 4.70 -11.69
CA VAL A 3 1.14 3.65 -10.75
C VAL A 3 0.77 2.37 -11.49
N THR A 4 1.20 1.23 -10.96
CA THR A 4 0.75 -0.10 -11.40
C THR A 4 0.16 -0.82 -10.20
N TRP A 5 -1.11 -1.26 -10.32
CA TRP A 5 -1.74 -2.07 -9.28
C TRP A 5 -1.29 -3.53 -9.40
N LEU A 6 -0.65 -4.03 -8.35
CA LEU A 6 -0.12 -5.40 -8.27
C LEU A 6 -1.15 -6.42 -7.74
N THR A 7 -2.42 -6.03 -7.70
CA THR A 7 -3.56 -6.70 -7.04
C THR A 7 -3.55 -6.55 -5.51
N GLN A 8 -4.64 -6.93 -4.85
CA GLN A 8 -4.88 -6.77 -3.41
C GLN A 8 -4.59 -5.30 -2.99
N ALA A 9 -3.70 -5.08 -2.04
CA ALA A 9 -3.22 -3.74 -1.66
C ALA A 9 -1.92 -3.34 -2.37
N GLY A 10 -1.34 -4.24 -3.19
CA GLY A 10 -0.03 -4.06 -3.78
C GLY A 10 0.01 -2.96 -4.85
N LEU A 11 0.98 -2.05 -4.73
CA LEU A 11 1.21 -0.96 -5.68
C LEU A 11 2.68 -0.86 -6.06
N LEU A 12 2.94 -0.45 -7.30
CA LEU A 12 4.24 -0.01 -7.77
C LEU A 12 4.10 1.41 -8.31
N PHE A 13 4.75 2.36 -7.64
CA PHE A 13 4.90 3.73 -8.13
C PHE A 13 6.23 3.87 -8.85
N ASP A 14 6.21 4.55 -10.00
CA ASP A 14 7.40 4.91 -10.76
C ASP A 14 7.40 6.43 -10.95
N THR A 15 8.35 7.09 -10.26
CA THR A 15 8.54 8.55 -10.35
C THR A 15 9.41 8.95 -11.55
N GLY A 16 9.99 7.97 -12.24
CA GLY A 16 11.05 8.16 -13.23
C GLY A 16 12.46 8.09 -12.62
N SER A 17 12.63 8.49 -11.36
CA SER A 17 13.89 8.38 -10.60
C SER A 17 13.88 7.25 -9.56
N LEU A 18 12.72 6.96 -8.96
CA LEU A 18 12.55 5.92 -7.96
C LEU A 18 11.41 4.97 -8.34
N LYS A 19 11.59 3.69 -8.04
CA LYS A 19 10.54 2.66 -8.05
C LYS A 19 10.21 2.28 -6.62
N ILE A 20 8.96 2.52 -6.23
CA ILE A 20 8.47 2.34 -4.87
C ILE A 20 7.41 1.24 -4.91
N MET A 21 7.64 0.12 -4.24
CA MET A 21 6.64 -0.92 -4.05
C MET A 21 5.98 -0.76 -2.68
N VAL A 22 4.65 -0.85 -2.64
CA VAL A 22 3.88 -0.90 -1.39
C VAL A 22 3.17 -2.24 -1.32
N ASP A 23 3.29 -2.94 -0.21
CA ASP A 23 2.61 -4.22 0.09
C ASP A 23 2.62 -5.23 -1.08
N PRO A 24 3.76 -5.55 -1.69
CA PRO A 24 3.80 -6.41 -2.85
C PRO A 24 3.42 -7.86 -2.48
N TYR A 25 2.20 -8.28 -2.86
CA TYR A 25 1.68 -9.62 -2.69
C TYR A 25 1.68 -10.35 -4.04
N LEU A 26 2.79 -11.01 -4.40
CA LEU A 26 3.03 -11.66 -5.70
C LEU A 26 3.15 -13.18 -5.58
N SER A 27 2.57 -13.78 -4.54
CA SER A 27 2.48 -15.23 -4.36
C SER A 27 1.03 -15.66 -4.11
N ASP A 28 0.81 -16.93 -3.76
CA ASP A 28 -0.47 -17.43 -3.27
C ASP A 28 -0.36 -17.92 -1.80
N SER A 29 0.51 -17.29 -1.02
CA SER A 29 0.79 -17.67 0.37
C SER A 29 -0.45 -17.67 1.28
N VAL A 30 -1.43 -16.78 1.03
CA VAL A 30 -2.72 -16.79 1.73
C VAL A 30 -3.55 -17.98 1.32
N GLY A 31 -3.64 -18.29 0.00
CA GLY A 31 -4.37 -19.45 -0.53
C GLY A 31 -3.80 -20.77 -0.03
N GLU A 32 -2.49 -20.87 0.11
CA GLU A 32 -1.82 -22.06 0.69
C GLU A 32 -2.21 -22.32 2.15
N ARG A 33 -2.45 -21.25 2.93
CA ARG A 33 -2.94 -21.36 4.31
C ARG A 33 -4.45 -21.52 4.39
N ASN A 34 -5.17 -20.89 3.47
CA ASN A 34 -6.63 -20.95 3.40
C ASN A 34 -7.09 -21.17 1.95
N PRO A 35 -7.40 -22.42 1.55
CA PRO A 35 -7.79 -22.74 0.18
C PRO A 35 -9.02 -22.01 -0.37
N LYS A 36 -9.80 -21.35 0.48
CA LYS A 36 -10.92 -20.50 0.05
C LYS A 36 -10.47 -19.12 -0.42
N LYS A 37 -9.21 -18.77 -0.17
CA LYS A 37 -8.60 -17.46 -0.52
C LYS A 37 -7.45 -17.62 -1.52
N HIS A 38 -7.57 -18.56 -2.47
CA HIS A 38 -6.64 -18.60 -3.61
C HIS A 38 -6.83 -17.36 -4.49
N ARG A 39 -5.70 -16.90 -5.03
CA ARG A 39 -5.69 -15.80 -6.00
C ARG A 39 -6.58 -16.15 -7.21
N ARG A 40 -7.44 -15.20 -7.61
CA ARG A 40 -8.26 -15.29 -8.81
C ARG A 40 -7.59 -14.65 -10.03
N ILE A 41 -6.63 -13.76 -9.80
CA ILE A 41 -5.85 -13.05 -10.82
C ILE A 41 -4.42 -13.61 -10.78
N PRO A 42 -3.92 -14.23 -11.86
CA PRO A 42 -2.54 -14.69 -11.92
C PRO A 42 -1.55 -13.56 -11.71
N VAL A 43 -0.38 -13.87 -11.17
CA VAL A 43 0.73 -12.92 -11.07
C VAL A 43 1.30 -12.65 -12.45
N ASP A 44 1.61 -11.40 -12.73
CA ASP A 44 2.49 -11.06 -13.87
C ASP A 44 3.95 -11.22 -13.42
N GLU A 45 4.57 -12.30 -13.88
CA GLU A 45 5.94 -12.66 -13.49
C GLU A 45 6.97 -11.58 -13.88
N SER A 46 6.66 -10.69 -14.83
CA SER A 46 7.56 -9.60 -15.21
C SER A 46 7.79 -8.58 -14.08
N ILE A 47 6.91 -8.54 -13.09
CA ILE A 47 7.10 -7.68 -11.90
C ILE A 47 8.34 -8.10 -11.10
N PHE A 48 8.70 -9.38 -11.11
CA PHE A 48 9.89 -9.86 -10.42
C PHE A 48 11.21 -9.39 -11.07
N ASP A 49 11.19 -8.96 -12.33
CA ASP A 49 12.35 -8.38 -13.02
C ASP A 49 12.63 -6.92 -12.59
N ILE A 50 11.70 -6.29 -11.89
CA ILE A 50 11.84 -4.92 -11.41
C ILE A 50 12.82 -4.88 -10.24
N SER A 51 13.65 -3.84 -10.20
CA SER A 51 14.48 -3.51 -9.04
C SER A 51 13.84 -2.33 -8.32
N PRO A 52 13.15 -2.54 -7.18
CA PRO A 52 12.62 -1.44 -6.39
C PRO A 52 13.76 -0.74 -5.65
N ASP A 53 13.67 0.60 -5.56
CA ASP A 53 14.54 1.42 -4.73
C ASP A 53 14.00 1.47 -3.28
N VAL A 54 12.66 1.48 -3.16
CA VAL A 54 11.96 1.52 -1.87
C VAL A 54 10.89 0.43 -1.84
N ILE A 55 10.80 -0.29 -0.71
CA ILE A 55 9.68 -1.17 -0.37
C ILE A 55 9.02 -0.64 0.90
N ILE A 56 7.70 -0.43 0.86
CA ILE A 56 6.89 -0.03 2.00
C ILE A 56 5.99 -1.21 2.38
N ILE A 57 5.95 -1.55 3.66
CA ILE A 57 5.01 -2.54 4.21
C ILE A 57 4.14 -1.84 5.25
N THR A 58 2.83 -1.84 5.04
CA THR A 58 1.88 -1.12 5.90
C THR A 58 1.62 -1.84 7.22
N HIS A 59 1.64 -3.18 7.24
CA HIS A 59 1.44 -3.99 8.44
C HIS A 59 1.86 -5.46 8.22
N ASP A 60 1.76 -6.30 9.24
CA ASP A 60 2.37 -7.63 9.24
C ASP A 60 1.46 -8.79 8.74
N HIS A 61 0.30 -8.50 8.14
CA HIS A 61 -0.54 -9.54 7.56
C HIS A 61 0.06 -10.14 6.29
N LEU A 62 -0.30 -11.40 6.01
CA LEU A 62 0.34 -12.21 4.98
C LEU A 62 0.11 -11.72 3.55
N ASP A 63 -1.00 -11.03 3.30
CA ASP A 63 -1.33 -10.44 2.00
C ASP A 63 -0.77 -9.02 1.80
N HIS A 64 0.05 -8.55 2.74
CA HIS A 64 0.84 -7.31 2.69
C HIS A 64 2.32 -7.61 2.89
N LEU A 65 2.70 -8.25 3.99
CA LEU A 65 4.03 -8.78 4.23
C LEU A 65 4.09 -10.23 3.72
N ASP A 66 4.21 -10.41 2.41
CA ASP A 66 4.31 -11.73 1.78
C ASP A 66 5.76 -12.25 1.80
N PRO A 67 6.06 -13.27 2.62
CA PRO A 67 7.43 -13.73 2.76
C PRO A 67 8.05 -14.23 1.45
N LYS A 68 7.26 -14.83 0.55
CA LYS A 68 7.77 -15.37 -0.72
C LYS A 68 8.16 -14.26 -1.69
N THR A 69 7.31 -13.22 -1.77
CA THR A 69 7.61 -12.03 -2.58
C THR A 69 8.81 -11.28 -2.03
N LEU A 70 8.84 -11.05 -0.70
CA LEU A 70 9.91 -10.31 -0.06
C LEU A 70 11.24 -11.06 -0.08
N GLU A 71 11.23 -12.39 0.06
CA GLU A 71 12.43 -13.21 -0.10
C GLU A 71 13.06 -12.97 -1.48
N HIS A 72 12.24 -12.94 -2.56
CA HIS A 72 12.77 -12.67 -3.90
C HIS A 72 13.50 -11.32 -4.00
N PHE A 73 12.92 -10.25 -3.47
CA PHE A 73 13.51 -8.92 -3.58
C PHE A 73 14.66 -8.68 -2.60
N LEU A 74 14.57 -9.21 -1.37
CA LEU A 74 15.49 -8.89 -0.28
C LEU A 74 16.66 -9.88 -0.16
N THR A 75 16.68 -11.00 -0.91
CA THR A 75 17.80 -11.95 -0.85
C THR A 75 18.60 -12.02 -2.16
N ARG A 76 18.14 -11.35 -3.22
CA ARG A 76 18.87 -11.29 -4.49
C ARG A 76 20.06 -10.32 -4.40
N GLU A 77 21.09 -10.57 -5.18
CA GLU A 77 22.19 -9.62 -5.36
C GLU A 77 21.69 -8.37 -6.12
N GLY A 78 22.11 -7.19 -5.69
CA GLY A 78 21.72 -5.93 -6.29
C GLY A 78 22.06 -4.74 -5.41
N ASP A 79 21.56 -3.56 -5.79
CA ASP A 79 21.68 -2.36 -4.97
C ASP A 79 20.85 -2.48 -3.69
N PRO A 80 21.30 -1.87 -2.57
CA PRO A 80 20.53 -1.81 -1.35
C PRO A 80 19.15 -1.20 -1.55
N ILE A 81 18.13 -1.83 -0.98
CA ILE A 81 16.73 -1.34 -1.00
C ILE A 81 16.45 -0.65 0.32
N THR A 82 15.80 0.51 0.31
CA THR A 82 15.22 1.13 1.51
C THR A 82 13.88 0.47 1.82
N VAL A 83 13.76 -0.13 3.00
CA VAL A 83 12.55 -0.86 3.43
C VAL A 83 11.91 -0.11 4.59
N LEU A 84 10.74 0.48 4.35
CA LEU A 84 10.01 1.29 5.33
C LEU A 84 8.86 0.47 5.91
N ALA A 85 8.76 0.40 7.23
CA ALA A 85 7.67 -0.35 7.86
C ALA A 85 7.40 0.08 9.31
N PRO A 86 6.17 -0.10 9.82
CA PRO A 86 5.84 0.02 11.23
C PRO A 86 6.38 -1.17 12.05
N GLU A 87 6.29 -1.08 13.37
CA GLU A 87 7.05 -1.92 14.31
C GLU A 87 6.91 -3.43 14.10
N ASN A 88 5.68 -3.97 13.97
CA ASN A 88 5.50 -5.42 13.82
C ASN A 88 6.04 -5.92 12.48
N ALA A 89 5.74 -5.21 11.39
CA ALA A 89 6.28 -5.53 10.08
C ALA A 89 7.81 -5.38 10.05
N PHE A 90 8.35 -4.29 10.61
CA PHE A 90 9.78 -4.04 10.69
C PHE A 90 10.55 -5.19 11.36
N ARG A 91 10.05 -5.70 12.49
CA ARG A 91 10.69 -6.83 13.20
C ARG A 91 10.78 -8.08 12.34
N ARG A 92 9.73 -8.39 11.56
CA ARG A 92 9.70 -9.53 10.65
C ARG A 92 10.60 -9.32 9.42
N LEU A 93 10.67 -8.09 8.92
CA LEU A 93 11.51 -7.73 7.78
C LEU A 93 13.00 -7.93 8.08
N LEU A 94 13.44 -7.65 9.30
CA LEU A 94 14.83 -7.90 9.72
C LEU A 94 15.26 -9.36 9.61
N GLU A 95 14.31 -10.31 9.60
CA GLU A 95 14.60 -11.75 9.45
C GLU A 95 15.12 -12.10 8.06
N PHE A 96 14.83 -11.30 7.02
CA PHE A 96 15.37 -11.52 5.67
C PHE A 96 16.86 -11.18 5.58
N GLY A 97 17.37 -10.29 6.43
CA GLY A 97 18.78 -9.90 6.41
C GLY A 97 19.13 -9.10 5.16
N GLY A 98 20.31 -9.35 4.58
CA GLY A 98 20.82 -8.62 3.43
C GLY A 98 21.43 -7.26 3.80
N ASP A 99 22.02 -6.60 2.83
CA ASP A 99 22.62 -5.27 2.97
C ASP A 99 21.61 -4.21 2.51
N HIS A 100 20.47 -4.12 3.21
CA HIS A 100 19.36 -3.21 2.93
C HIS A 100 19.22 -2.17 4.03
N ASN A 101 18.58 -1.05 3.71
CA ASN A 101 18.30 0.02 4.67
C ASN A 101 16.93 -0.19 5.30
N TYR A 102 16.85 -0.93 6.40
CA TYR A 102 15.59 -1.15 7.12
C TYR A 102 15.29 0.03 8.05
N VAL A 103 14.16 0.69 7.82
CA VAL A 103 13.73 1.89 8.53
C VAL A 103 12.41 1.64 9.26
N LEU A 104 12.43 1.79 10.58
CA LEU A 104 11.22 1.79 11.40
C LEU A 104 10.53 3.16 11.28
N LEU A 105 9.32 3.18 10.72
CA LEU A 105 8.46 4.35 10.70
C LEU A 105 7.23 4.13 11.59
N ALA A 106 7.29 4.67 12.80
CA ALA A 106 6.10 4.79 13.64
C ALA A 106 5.16 5.88 13.08
N PRO A 107 3.87 5.89 13.43
CA PRO A 107 2.97 6.99 13.05
C PRO A 107 3.58 8.36 13.32
N HIS A 108 3.35 9.32 12.44
CA HIS A 108 3.93 10.68 12.43
C HIS A 108 5.44 10.76 12.18
N SER A 109 6.08 9.66 11.77
CA SER A 109 7.47 9.69 11.32
C SER A 109 7.56 10.12 9.85
N VAL A 110 8.72 10.66 9.50
CA VAL A 110 9.02 11.15 8.15
C VAL A 110 10.32 10.54 7.66
N TRP A 111 10.36 10.12 6.40
CA TRP A 111 11.55 9.68 5.69
C TRP A 111 11.63 10.35 4.32
N SER A 112 12.80 10.63 3.82
CA SER A 112 12.98 11.12 2.45
C SER A 112 14.00 10.26 1.71
N GLU A 113 13.69 9.93 0.47
CA GLU A 113 14.56 9.22 -0.46
C GLU A 113 14.55 9.98 -1.80
N GLY A 114 15.70 10.49 -2.23
CA GLY A 114 15.75 11.39 -3.37
C GLY A 114 14.84 12.61 -3.20
N ASP A 115 13.99 12.85 -4.16
CA ASP A 115 13.03 13.96 -4.16
C ASP A 115 11.65 13.56 -3.60
N VAL A 116 11.51 12.35 -3.04
CA VAL A 116 10.25 11.83 -2.49
C VAL A 116 10.30 11.84 -0.97
N THR A 117 9.22 12.32 -0.35
CA THR A 117 9.03 12.27 1.09
C THR A 117 7.88 11.34 1.48
N PHE A 118 8.10 10.54 2.51
CA PHE A 118 7.16 9.57 3.05
C PHE A 118 6.75 9.98 4.45
N TYR A 119 5.46 10.14 4.68
CA TYR A 119 4.90 10.39 6.01
C TYR A 119 4.13 9.15 6.45
N SER A 120 4.36 8.69 7.66
CA SER A 120 3.63 7.57 8.24
C SER A 120 2.43 8.07 9.02
N VAL A 121 1.25 7.51 8.73
CA VAL A 121 -0.05 7.83 9.32
C VAL A 121 -0.53 6.64 10.13
N HIS A 122 -1.20 6.86 11.25
CA HIS A 122 -1.86 5.78 12.00
C HIS A 122 -2.90 5.06 11.14
N ALA A 123 -3.08 3.74 11.34
CA ALA A 123 -4.16 2.96 10.75
C ALA A 123 -4.92 2.20 11.85
N GLU A 124 -6.25 2.25 11.83
CA GLU A 124 -7.10 1.52 12.77
C GLU A 124 -7.32 0.10 12.27
N HIS A 125 -6.48 -0.82 12.72
CA HIS A 125 -6.47 -2.20 12.24
C HIS A 125 -6.19 -3.22 13.36
N SER A 126 -6.27 -4.52 13.05
CA SER A 126 -5.97 -5.60 14.00
C SER A 126 -4.48 -5.71 14.35
N ASP A 127 -3.58 -5.37 13.46
CA ASP A 127 -2.19 -5.04 13.79
C ASP A 127 -2.17 -3.63 14.39
N ARG A 128 -1.89 -3.53 15.70
CA ARG A 128 -1.88 -2.25 16.43
C ARG A 128 -0.77 -1.30 16.01
N THR A 129 0.18 -1.78 15.22
CA THR A 129 1.26 -0.95 14.68
C THR A 129 1.05 -0.60 13.21
N ALA A 130 -0.06 -1.04 12.62
CA ALA A 130 -0.39 -0.75 11.24
C ALA A 130 -0.32 0.74 10.93
N ALA A 131 0.18 1.07 9.74
CA ALA A 131 0.35 2.43 9.29
C ALA A 131 -0.01 2.58 7.82
N GLY A 132 -0.73 3.65 7.48
CA GLY A 132 -0.78 4.17 6.14
C GLY A 132 0.42 5.07 5.85
N PHE A 133 0.62 5.40 4.58
CA PHE A 133 1.72 6.26 4.15
C PHE A 133 1.22 7.33 3.16
N ILE A 134 1.67 8.56 3.36
CA ILE A 134 1.56 9.60 2.35
C ILE A 134 2.90 9.67 1.63
N ILE A 135 2.88 9.49 0.31
CA ILE A 135 4.01 9.64 -0.59
C ILE A 135 3.86 11.01 -1.25
N ASP A 136 4.85 11.87 -1.07
CA ASP A 136 4.87 13.23 -1.61
C ASP A 136 6.03 13.35 -2.59
N ASP A 137 5.76 13.59 -3.88
CA ASP A 137 6.76 13.76 -4.95
C ASP A 137 7.07 15.24 -5.24
N GLY A 138 6.54 16.14 -4.40
CA GLY A 138 6.69 17.59 -4.55
C GLY A 138 5.68 18.24 -5.51
N GLU A 139 4.96 17.47 -6.30
CA GLU A 139 3.86 17.92 -7.18
C GLU A 139 2.50 17.45 -6.68
N ASN A 140 2.44 16.20 -6.20
CA ASN A 140 1.22 15.58 -5.69
C ASN A 140 1.49 14.75 -4.43
N THR A 141 0.41 14.46 -3.71
CA THR A 141 0.41 13.57 -2.55
C THR A 141 -0.44 12.33 -2.81
N TYR A 142 0.09 11.16 -2.46
CA TYR A 142 -0.51 9.85 -2.68
C TYR A 142 -0.66 9.16 -1.33
N TYR A 143 -1.87 9.15 -0.79
CA TYR A 143 -2.15 8.45 0.47
C TYR A 143 -2.51 6.99 0.19
N VAL A 144 -1.70 6.07 0.68
CA VAL A 144 -1.97 4.63 0.70
C VAL A 144 -2.31 4.25 2.13
N SER A 145 -3.58 3.99 2.41
CA SER A 145 -4.04 3.74 3.78
C SER A 145 -3.54 2.43 4.37
N GLY A 146 -3.12 1.46 3.52
CA GLY A 146 -3.08 0.07 3.93
C GLY A 146 -4.46 -0.41 4.36
N ASP A 147 -4.50 -1.41 5.24
CA ASP A 147 -5.74 -1.89 5.84
C ASP A 147 -6.13 -1.02 7.04
N THR A 148 -7.32 -0.44 7.00
CA THR A 148 -7.85 0.41 8.08
C THR A 148 -9.37 0.43 8.09
N LEU A 149 -9.96 0.62 9.27
CA LEU A 149 -11.36 1.01 9.42
C LEU A 149 -11.53 2.51 9.17
N TYR A 150 -12.76 2.92 8.88
CA TYR A 150 -13.15 4.33 8.95
C TYR A 150 -13.01 4.80 10.40
N ASN A 151 -12.16 5.79 10.62
CA ASN A 151 -11.89 6.34 11.94
C ASN A 151 -11.53 7.83 11.83
N TYR A 152 -12.14 8.67 12.66
CA TYR A 152 -11.88 10.11 12.66
C TYR A 152 -10.46 10.46 13.10
N ASP A 153 -9.86 9.69 14.01
CA ASP A 153 -8.47 9.93 14.43
C ASP A 153 -7.50 9.73 13.25
N VAL A 154 -7.79 8.78 12.35
CA VAL A 154 -6.99 8.57 11.11
C VAL A 154 -7.21 9.72 10.12
N ILE A 155 -8.44 10.21 9.99
CA ILE A 155 -8.78 11.37 9.15
C ILE A 155 -8.03 12.60 9.63
N ASP A 156 -8.07 12.87 10.93
CA ASP A 156 -7.37 14.00 11.55
C ASP A 156 -5.86 13.90 11.35
N ASP A 157 -5.26 12.71 11.52
CA ASP A 157 -3.83 12.46 11.28
C ASP A 157 -3.43 12.76 9.82
N VAL A 158 -4.26 12.37 8.84
CA VAL A 158 -4.01 12.69 7.42
C VAL A 158 -4.06 14.19 7.19
N LEU A 159 -5.10 14.86 7.71
CA LEU A 159 -5.30 16.31 7.51
C LEU A 159 -4.28 17.17 8.27
N ASP A 160 -3.74 16.68 9.39
CA ASP A 160 -2.64 17.36 10.09
C ASP A 160 -1.35 17.40 9.24
N LEU A 161 -1.12 16.38 8.41
CA LEU A 161 0.03 16.32 7.51
C LEU A 161 -0.21 17.04 6.18
N VAL A 162 -1.43 16.96 5.65
CA VAL A 162 -1.85 17.56 4.38
C VAL A 162 -3.17 18.31 4.52
N PRO A 163 -3.16 19.51 5.11
CA PRO A 163 -4.38 20.27 5.47
C PRO A 163 -5.30 20.59 4.29
N ASP A 164 -4.74 20.68 3.09
CA ASP A 164 -5.50 20.94 1.85
C ASP A 164 -6.09 19.66 1.24
N GLY A 165 -5.85 18.50 1.87
CA GLY A 165 -6.25 17.18 1.38
C GLY A 165 -5.20 16.52 0.49
N VAL A 166 -5.47 15.28 0.07
CA VAL A 166 -4.54 14.46 -0.72
C VAL A 166 -4.87 14.51 -2.22
N GLY A 167 -3.86 14.40 -3.06
CA GLY A 167 -4.05 14.27 -4.51
C GLY A 167 -4.76 12.96 -4.86
N TYR A 168 -4.28 11.86 -4.33
CA TYR A 168 -4.81 10.51 -4.57
C TYR A 168 -4.96 9.75 -3.26
N ALA A 169 -6.10 9.07 -3.06
CA ALA A 169 -6.36 8.22 -1.89
C ALA A 169 -6.56 6.77 -2.34
N PHE A 170 -5.63 5.88 -2.00
CA PHE A 170 -5.68 4.45 -2.28
C PHE A 170 -6.26 3.74 -1.04
N LEU A 171 -7.50 3.23 -1.15
CA LEU A 171 -8.31 2.80 -0.01
C LEU A 171 -8.85 1.39 -0.18
N PRO A 172 -8.85 0.53 0.87
CA PRO A 172 -9.47 -0.78 0.83
C PRO A 172 -11.00 -0.63 0.78
N ILE A 173 -11.66 -1.51 0.01
CA ILE A 173 -13.12 -1.52 -0.11
C ILE A 173 -13.76 -2.87 0.22
N ASN A 174 -12.99 -3.82 0.74
CA ASN A 174 -13.46 -5.21 0.95
C ASN A 174 -14.39 -5.40 2.15
N GLY A 175 -14.43 -4.49 3.12
CA GLY A 175 -15.37 -4.52 4.26
C GLY A 175 -15.19 -5.70 5.23
N VAL A 176 -14.05 -6.40 5.17
CA VAL A 176 -13.76 -7.55 6.04
C VAL A 176 -12.34 -7.46 6.60
N GLY A 177 -12.08 -8.11 7.72
CA GLY A 177 -10.73 -8.14 8.31
C GLY A 177 -10.33 -6.80 8.96
N ASN A 178 -11.29 -6.02 9.48
CA ASN A 178 -11.09 -4.66 9.99
C ASN A 178 -10.67 -3.66 8.91
N ASN A 179 -11.35 -3.72 7.76
CA ASN A 179 -11.20 -2.78 6.65
C ASN A 179 -12.50 -2.04 6.38
N MET A 180 -12.35 -0.86 5.79
CA MET A 180 -13.47 -0.12 5.24
C MET A 180 -14.21 -0.95 4.18
N ASN A 181 -15.54 -0.88 4.16
CA ASN A 181 -16.32 -1.26 3.01
C ASN A 181 -16.32 -0.11 1.98
N ALA A 182 -16.93 -0.33 0.82
CA ALA A 182 -16.91 0.66 -0.25
C ALA A 182 -17.56 2.01 0.12
N GLN A 183 -18.61 2.00 0.96
CA GLN A 183 -19.24 3.23 1.45
C GLN A 183 -18.33 3.95 2.45
N ASP A 184 -17.77 3.22 3.43
CA ASP A 184 -16.85 3.79 4.41
C ASP A 184 -15.63 4.41 3.70
N ALA A 185 -15.09 3.74 2.68
CA ALA A 185 -13.95 4.25 1.90
C ALA A 185 -14.32 5.51 1.09
N SER A 186 -15.53 5.57 0.55
CA SER A 186 -16.03 6.74 -0.16
C SER A 186 -16.18 7.93 0.80
N ASP A 187 -16.82 7.73 1.95
CA ASP A 187 -16.99 8.75 2.97
C ASP A 187 -15.63 9.24 3.50
N PHE A 188 -14.70 8.30 3.73
CA PHE A 188 -13.33 8.62 4.16
C PHE A 188 -12.59 9.49 3.13
N ALA A 189 -12.71 9.15 1.82
CA ALA A 189 -12.09 9.94 0.75
C ALA A 189 -12.60 11.39 0.70
N TYR A 190 -13.90 11.59 0.95
CA TYR A 190 -14.48 12.94 1.06
C TYR A 190 -13.96 13.68 2.29
N GLU A 191 -13.89 13.04 3.45
CA GLU A 191 -13.44 13.66 4.71
C GLU A 191 -11.97 14.10 4.65
N ILE A 192 -11.09 13.32 3.98
CA ILE A 192 -9.68 13.72 3.81
C ILE A 192 -9.46 14.67 2.61
N ASN A 193 -10.52 15.21 2.01
CA ASN A 193 -10.46 16.06 0.82
C ASN A 193 -9.62 15.45 -0.33
N ALA A 194 -9.78 14.15 -0.60
CA ALA A 194 -9.09 13.51 -1.71
C ALA A 194 -9.57 14.07 -3.05
N LYS A 195 -8.65 14.38 -3.96
CA LYS A 195 -9.03 14.80 -5.32
C LYS A 195 -9.45 13.61 -6.17
N ILE A 196 -8.75 12.48 -6.02
CA ILE A 196 -9.03 11.23 -6.74
C ILE A 196 -9.01 10.07 -5.75
N GLY A 197 -10.09 9.29 -5.71
CA GLY A 197 -10.19 8.06 -4.94
C GLY A 197 -9.83 6.83 -5.78
N VAL A 198 -9.02 5.94 -5.25
CA VAL A 198 -8.55 4.73 -5.93
C VAL A 198 -8.88 3.51 -5.06
N PRO A 199 -9.91 2.71 -5.41
CA PRO A 199 -10.28 1.54 -4.64
C PRO A 199 -9.23 0.43 -4.78
N LEU A 200 -8.90 -0.20 -3.66
CA LEU A 200 -7.98 -1.34 -3.56
C LEU A 200 -8.60 -2.48 -2.75
N HIS A 201 -7.84 -3.57 -2.60
CA HIS A 201 -8.15 -4.71 -1.73
C HIS A 201 -9.48 -5.39 -2.08
N TYR A 202 -9.74 -5.59 -3.38
CA TYR A 202 -10.95 -6.25 -3.91
C TYR A 202 -10.61 -7.22 -5.04
N GLY A 203 -11.53 -8.14 -5.33
CA GLY A 203 -11.50 -8.99 -6.53
C GLY A 203 -10.46 -10.10 -6.53
N LEU A 204 -9.46 -10.08 -5.64
CA LEU A 204 -8.44 -11.13 -5.60
C LEU A 204 -8.93 -12.38 -4.85
N PHE A 205 -9.55 -12.22 -3.70
CA PHE A 205 -10.08 -13.29 -2.84
C PHE A 205 -11.62 -13.31 -2.79
N ASP A 206 -12.27 -12.32 -3.33
CA ASP A 206 -13.70 -12.09 -3.27
C ASP A 206 -14.28 -11.72 -4.64
N SER A 207 -15.53 -11.27 -4.67
CA SER A 207 -16.23 -10.84 -5.88
C SER A 207 -16.71 -9.39 -5.76
N ILE A 208 -16.04 -8.60 -4.91
CA ILE A 208 -16.39 -7.19 -4.73
C ILE A 208 -16.03 -6.44 -6.01
N SER A 209 -16.96 -5.60 -6.47
CA SER A 209 -16.78 -4.78 -7.65
C SER A 209 -16.27 -3.39 -7.27
N PRO A 210 -15.28 -2.84 -7.96
CA PRO A 210 -14.80 -1.48 -7.72
C PRO A 210 -15.87 -0.41 -8.00
N GLU A 211 -16.92 -0.72 -8.79
CA GLU A 211 -18.03 0.18 -9.04
C GLU A 211 -18.87 0.45 -7.78
N SER A 212 -18.73 -0.37 -6.72
CA SER A 212 -19.37 -0.12 -5.42
C SER A 212 -18.74 1.04 -4.65
N PHE A 213 -17.53 1.47 -5.01
CA PHE A 213 -16.88 2.65 -4.46
C PHE A 213 -17.47 3.91 -5.14
N ASP A 214 -18.40 4.57 -4.45
CA ASP A 214 -19.16 5.69 -4.99
C ASP A 214 -18.52 7.04 -4.63
N PHE A 215 -17.37 7.31 -5.23
CA PHE A 215 -16.65 8.57 -5.14
C PHE A 215 -16.66 9.26 -6.50
N ASP A 216 -16.94 10.57 -6.54
CA ASP A 216 -17.17 11.33 -7.78
C ASP A 216 -15.97 11.22 -8.73
N GLU A 217 -14.76 11.52 -8.24
CA GLU A 217 -13.51 11.46 -9.00
C GLU A 217 -12.76 10.17 -8.66
N ARG A 218 -13.28 9.03 -9.10
CA ARG A 218 -12.65 7.72 -8.87
C ARG A 218 -11.81 7.26 -10.06
N LEU A 219 -10.69 6.63 -9.75
CA LEU A 219 -9.82 5.96 -10.71
C LEU A 219 -9.77 4.45 -10.43
N ILE A 220 -10.32 3.65 -11.32
CA ILE A 220 -10.27 2.18 -11.23
C ILE A 220 -9.06 1.69 -12.02
N LEU A 221 -8.08 1.12 -11.31
CA LEU A 221 -6.87 0.57 -11.92
C LEU A 221 -7.14 -0.82 -12.51
N THR A 222 -6.46 -1.11 -13.62
CA THR A 222 -6.41 -2.47 -14.19
C THR A 222 -5.16 -3.18 -13.64
N PRO A 223 -5.29 -4.43 -13.14
CA PRO A 223 -4.14 -5.18 -12.64
C PRO A 223 -2.98 -5.23 -13.63
N TYR A 224 -1.78 -4.95 -13.15
CA TYR A 224 -0.50 -4.97 -13.88
C TYR A 224 -0.39 -4.01 -15.08
N VAL A 225 -1.33 -3.08 -15.24
CA VAL A 225 -1.28 -2.06 -16.30
C VAL A 225 -0.80 -0.72 -15.71
N PRO A 226 0.36 -0.19 -16.14
CA PRO A 226 0.82 1.12 -15.71
C PRO A 226 -0.17 2.23 -16.11
N THR A 227 -0.50 3.09 -15.17
CA THR A 227 -1.44 4.22 -15.32
C THR A 227 -0.72 5.51 -14.95
N GLU A 228 -0.80 6.54 -15.77
CA GLU A 228 -0.31 7.89 -15.44
C GLU A 228 -1.26 8.56 -14.42
N LEU A 229 -0.67 9.22 -13.39
CA LEU A 229 -1.39 9.94 -12.34
C LEU A 229 -1.18 11.45 -12.46
#